data_34a5ac05cdc40612b4d3ff1b25ed6d9b
#
_entry.id   34a5ac05cdc40612b4d3ff1b25ed6d9b
#
_cell.length_a   1.000
_cell.length_b   1.000
_cell.length_c   1.000
_cell.angle_alpha   90.00
_cell.angle_beta   90.00
_cell.angle_gamma   90.00
#
_symmetry.space_group_name_H-M   'P 1'
#
loop_
_entity.id
_entity.type
_entity.pdbx_description
1 polymer ?
#
loop_
_entity_poly.entity_id
_entity_poly.type
_entity_poly.pdbx_seq_one_letter_code
_entity_poly.pdbx_strand_id
1 'polypeptide(L)'
;MSGPAAATAHDAPSSEGLEHVAGPLRAVAVATLSIACAALVALAAVEVWQVVARYVLDSPAAWTEPVALLLLKIVLMLGAAVGVRQETHFRFALGAAAAGRWQNALETFGRLATAAIGIVFAIWAASLTIATWELKTPGAPLPLGLSFAPFVVGGALIAVFAFERLRAGGRG
;
A
#
# COMPACT_ATOMS: atom_id res chain seq x y z
N MET A 1 41.62 -35.35 14.98
CA MET A 1 42.00 -33.94 14.76
C MET A 1 40.94 -33.36 13.82
N SER A 2 39.96 -32.73 14.43
CA SER A 2 38.76 -32.19 13.72
C SER A 2 39.04 -30.74 13.36
N GLY A 3 38.98 -30.39 12.07
CA GLY A 3 39.12 -29.04 11.59
C GLY A 3 37.86 -28.19 11.93
N PRO A 4 38.00 -26.90 12.17
CA PRO A 4 36.89 -26.05 12.50
C PRO A 4 36.05 -25.76 11.26
N ALA A 5 34.74 -25.94 11.43
CA ALA A 5 33.73 -25.56 10.44
C ALA A 5 33.82 -24.04 10.14
N ALA A 6 33.95 -23.73 8.88
CA ALA A 6 33.87 -22.37 8.38
C ALA A 6 32.49 -21.81 8.71
N ALA A 7 32.47 -20.72 9.47
CA ALA A 7 31.28 -19.93 9.69
C ALA A 7 30.78 -19.40 8.33
N THR A 8 29.64 -19.87 7.91
CA THR A 8 28.93 -19.36 6.75
C THR A 8 28.66 -17.88 6.95
N ALA A 9 29.10 -17.05 6.02
CA ALA A 9 28.80 -15.64 5.95
C ALA A 9 27.27 -15.45 6.08
N HIS A 10 26.89 -14.69 7.10
CA HIS A 10 25.51 -14.27 7.32
C HIS A 10 25.02 -13.52 6.09
N ASP A 11 24.12 -14.15 5.36
CA ASP A 11 23.46 -13.56 4.21
C ASP A 11 22.92 -12.19 4.58
N ALA A 12 23.53 -11.15 4.02
CA ALA A 12 22.92 -9.85 3.96
C ALA A 12 21.54 -10.01 3.29
N PRO A 13 20.50 -9.30 3.73
CA PRO A 13 19.18 -9.37 3.11
C PRO A 13 19.36 -9.02 1.63
N SER A 14 19.34 -10.06 0.83
CA SER A 14 19.60 -10.01 -0.59
C SER A 14 18.60 -9.07 -1.26
N SER A 15 19.09 -8.25 -2.16
CA SER A 15 18.36 -7.45 -3.14
C SER A 15 17.37 -8.26 -4.01
N GLU A 16 17.28 -9.56 -3.78
CA GLU A 16 16.40 -10.51 -4.49
C GLU A 16 14.91 -10.20 -4.35
N GLY A 17 14.47 -9.50 -3.29
CA GLY A 17 13.07 -9.08 -3.15
C GLY A 17 12.61 -8.06 -4.20
N LEU A 18 13.53 -7.33 -4.82
CA LEU A 18 13.20 -6.32 -5.84
C LEU A 18 13.31 -6.85 -7.28
N GLU A 19 14.01 -7.95 -7.52
CA GLU A 19 14.23 -8.49 -8.87
C GLU A 19 13.04 -9.29 -9.40
N HIS A 20 12.18 -9.84 -8.55
CA HIS A 20 11.00 -10.61 -8.97
C HIS A 20 9.87 -9.76 -9.55
N VAL A 21 10.07 -8.46 -9.70
CA VAL A 21 9.08 -7.51 -10.24
C VAL A 21 9.40 -7.17 -11.71
N ALA A 22 9.77 -8.16 -12.50
CA ALA A 22 9.91 -7.97 -13.96
C ALA A 22 8.51 -7.83 -14.58
N GLY A 23 8.21 -6.66 -15.14
CA GLY A 23 6.93 -6.40 -15.80
C GLY A 23 6.78 -4.92 -16.18
N PRO A 24 5.88 -4.59 -17.12
CA PRO A 24 5.73 -3.23 -17.65
C PRO A 24 5.36 -2.19 -16.56
N LEU A 25 4.73 -2.61 -15.46
CA LEU A 25 4.34 -1.73 -14.35
C LEU A 25 5.36 -1.67 -13.21
N ARG A 26 6.59 -2.17 -13.41
CA ARG A 26 7.66 -2.11 -12.40
C ARG A 26 7.94 -0.67 -11.93
N ALA A 27 8.08 0.25 -12.87
CA ALA A 27 8.36 1.65 -12.54
C ALA A 27 7.24 2.28 -11.70
N VAL A 28 5.98 1.96 -12.04
CA VAL A 28 4.81 2.43 -11.27
C VAL A 28 4.83 1.87 -9.85
N ALA A 29 5.11 0.59 -9.67
CA ALA A 29 5.17 -0.02 -8.35
C ALA A 29 6.31 0.54 -7.49
N VAL A 30 7.50 0.75 -8.08
CA VAL A 30 8.63 1.37 -7.37
C VAL A 30 8.28 2.80 -6.96
N ALA A 31 7.70 3.60 -7.87
CA ALA A 31 7.26 4.96 -7.55
C ALA A 31 6.18 4.96 -6.44
N THR A 32 5.20 4.07 -6.52
CA THR A 32 4.16 3.91 -5.49
C THR A 32 4.77 3.58 -4.13
N LEU A 33 5.72 2.64 -4.08
CA LEU A 33 6.41 2.28 -2.84
C LEU A 33 7.24 3.45 -2.29
N SER A 34 7.97 4.16 -3.15
CA SER A 34 8.78 5.31 -2.74
C SER A 34 7.91 6.43 -2.15
N ILE A 35 6.75 6.71 -2.76
CA ILE A 35 5.79 7.69 -2.24
C ILE A 35 5.22 7.22 -0.90
N ALA A 36 4.88 5.94 -0.75
CA ALA A 36 4.40 5.39 0.52
C ALA A 36 5.45 5.49 1.63
N CYS A 37 6.72 5.19 1.34
CA CYS A 37 7.82 5.34 2.28
C CYS A 37 8.05 6.81 2.67
N ALA A 38 8.04 7.72 1.71
CA ALA A 38 8.18 9.15 1.98
C ALA A 38 7.01 9.68 2.84
N ALA A 39 5.77 9.24 2.54
CA ALA A 39 4.60 9.59 3.34
C ALA A 39 4.69 9.04 4.77
N LEU A 40 5.25 7.84 4.96
CA LEU A 40 5.47 7.25 6.30
C LEU A 40 6.47 8.07 7.11
N VAL A 41 7.59 8.48 6.50
CA VAL A 41 8.58 9.34 7.16
C VAL A 41 7.98 10.71 7.51
N ALA A 42 7.21 11.29 6.58
CA ALA A 42 6.51 12.55 6.83
C ALA A 42 5.47 12.41 7.95
N LEU A 43 4.72 11.30 8.00
CA LEU A 43 3.79 10.99 9.08
C LEU A 43 4.51 10.96 10.44
N ALA A 44 5.62 10.25 10.54
CA ALA A 44 6.41 10.19 11.77
C ALA A 44 6.91 11.60 12.20
N ALA A 45 7.35 12.40 11.24
CA ALA A 45 7.79 13.77 11.54
C ALA A 45 6.63 14.67 12.03
N VAL A 46 5.44 14.56 11.46
CA VAL A 46 4.23 15.29 11.89
C VAL A 46 3.82 14.87 13.30
N GLU A 47 3.86 13.57 13.61
CA GLU A 47 3.52 13.04 14.93
C GLU A 47 4.52 13.55 16.00
N VAL A 48 5.83 13.50 15.70
CA VAL A 48 6.86 14.07 16.59
C VAL A 48 6.62 15.56 16.81
N TRP A 49 6.34 16.32 15.76
CA TRP A 49 6.01 17.73 15.85
C TRP A 49 4.77 17.98 16.72
N GLN A 50 3.73 17.18 16.56
CA GLN A 50 2.50 17.28 17.35
C GLN A 50 2.77 17.12 18.85
N VAL A 51 3.63 16.16 19.21
CA VAL A 51 4.04 15.94 20.60
C VAL A 51 4.82 17.14 21.13
N VAL A 52 5.80 17.65 20.37
CA VAL A 52 6.59 18.83 20.76
C VAL A 52 5.70 20.06 20.90
N ALA A 53 4.82 20.32 19.94
CA ALA A 53 3.91 21.47 19.97
C ALA A 53 2.98 21.42 21.20
N ARG A 54 2.50 20.25 21.57
CA ARG A 54 1.58 20.07 22.70
C ARG A 54 2.29 20.17 24.06
N TYR A 55 3.45 19.53 24.22
CA TYR A 55 4.08 19.35 25.53
C TYR A 55 5.25 20.30 25.80
N VAL A 56 5.88 20.85 24.77
CA VAL A 56 7.02 21.76 24.91
C VAL A 56 6.62 23.20 24.64
N LEU A 57 5.79 23.43 23.59
CA LEU A 57 5.39 24.76 23.18
C LEU A 57 4.05 25.21 23.83
N ASP A 58 3.34 24.29 24.51
CA ASP A 58 2.00 24.50 25.08
C ASP A 58 1.02 25.14 24.07
N SER A 59 1.23 24.85 22.79
CA SER A 59 0.47 25.40 21.67
C SER A 59 0.11 24.28 20.69
N PRO A 60 -1.02 23.56 20.93
CA PRO A 60 -1.42 22.45 20.06
C PRO A 60 -1.71 22.95 18.65
N ALA A 61 -1.01 22.39 17.67
CA ALA A 61 -1.20 22.71 16.26
C ALA A 61 -2.38 21.92 15.68
N ALA A 62 -3.54 22.54 15.51
CA ALA A 62 -4.78 21.88 15.05
C ALA A 62 -4.66 21.24 13.66
N TRP A 63 -3.74 21.67 12.82
CA TRP A 63 -3.53 21.16 11.47
C TRP A 63 -2.79 19.81 11.42
N THR A 64 -2.10 19.42 12.49
CA THR A 64 -1.27 18.21 12.50
C THR A 64 -2.12 16.93 12.38
N GLU A 65 -3.24 16.88 13.09
CA GLU A 65 -4.12 15.71 13.07
C GLU A 65 -4.69 15.40 11.67
N PRO A 66 -5.33 16.35 10.95
CA PRO A 66 -5.84 16.06 9.61
C PRO A 66 -4.73 15.74 8.59
N VAL A 67 -3.54 16.34 8.74
CA VAL A 67 -2.39 16.03 7.87
C VAL A 67 -1.86 14.62 8.17
N ALA A 68 -1.72 14.24 9.44
CA ALA A 68 -1.30 12.89 9.83
C ALA A 68 -2.28 11.83 9.31
N LEU A 69 -3.59 12.06 9.44
CA LEU A 69 -4.62 11.16 8.89
C LEU A 69 -4.56 11.05 7.37
N LEU A 70 -4.26 12.13 6.65
CA LEU A 70 -4.08 12.11 5.20
C LEU A 70 -2.86 11.27 4.82
N LEU A 71 -1.71 11.50 5.47
CA LEU A 71 -0.48 10.74 5.25
C LEU A 71 -0.67 9.25 5.56
N LEU A 72 -1.36 8.93 6.65
CA LEU A 72 -1.69 7.55 7.00
C LEU A 72 -2.52 6.86 5.90
N LYS A 73 -3.52 7.54 5.36
CA LYS A 73 -4.33 7.00 4.24
C LYS A 73 -3.49 6.77 2.99
N ILE A 74 -2.53 7.66 2.68
CA ILE A 74 -1.59 7.50 1.58
C ILE A 74 -0.75 6.23 1.79
N VAL A 75 -0.14 6.07 2.98
CA VAL A 75 0.67 4.90 3.32
C VAL A 75 -0.13 3.61 3.18
N LEU A 76 -1.34 3.58 3.76
CA LEU A 76 -2.21 2.40 3.74
C LEU A 76 -2.60 2.01 2.32
N MET A 77 -3.09 2.96 1.53
CA MET A 77 -3.64 2.66 0.21
C MET A 77 -2.55 2.32 -0.82
N LEU A 78 -1.44 3.06 -0.81
CA LEU A 78 -0.32 2.77 -1.70
C LEU A 78 0.43 1.50 -1.26
N GLY A 79 0.59 1.26 0.04
CA GLY A 79 1.16 0.03 0.57
C GLY A 79 0.31 -1.20 0.22
N ALA A 80 -1.02 -1.11 0.36
CA ALA A 80 -1.93 -2.18 -0.05
C ALA A 80 -1.83 -2.47 -1.55
N ALA A 81 -1.75 -1.43 -2.40
CA ALA A 81 -1.60 -1.61 -3.85
C ALA A 81 -0.31 -2.37 -4.21
N VAL A 82 0.81 -2.02 -3.58
CA VAL A 82 2.09 -2.75 -3.77
C VAL A 82 2.00 -4.17 -3.22
N GLY A 83 1.36 -4.37 -2.07
CA GLY A 83 1.12 -5.70 -1.47
C GLY A 83 0.32 -6.63 -2.39
N VAL A 84 -0.69 -6.12 -3.08
CA VAL A 84 -1.45 -6.87 -4.10
C VAL A 84 -0.55 -7.31 -5.25
N ARG A 85 0.36 -6.45 -5.69
CA ARG A 85 1.30 -6.81 -6.76
C ARG A 85 2.31 -7.88 -6.35
N GLN A 86 2.75 -7.88 -5.10
CA GLN A 86 3.72 -8.85 -4.58
C GLN A 86 3.09 -10.20 -4.19
N GLU A 87 1.74 -10.32 -4.20
CA GLU A 87 0.98 -11.52 -3.79
C GLU A 87 1.34 -12.07 -2.40
N THR A 88 1.96 -11.25 -1.54
CA THR A 88 2.54 -11.69 -0.28
C THR A 88 1.49 -12.24 0.70
N HIS A 89 0.23 -11.82 0.59
CA HIS A 89 -0.81 -12.19 1.55
C HIS A 89 -1.63 -13.43 1.16
N PHE A 90 -1.74 -13.78 -0.12
CA PHE A 90 -2.63 -14.86 -0.57
C PHE A 90 -1.97 -16.23 -0.70
N ARG A 91 -0.65 -16.27 -0.94
CA ARG A 91 0.06 -17.56 -1.15
C ARG A 91 0.16 -18.42 0.11
N PHE A 92 0.21 -17.80 1.30
CA PHE A 92 0.40 -18.55 2.54
C PHE A 92 -0.86 -19.24 3.07
N ALA A 93 -2.04 -18.67 2.87
CA ALA A 93 -3.27 -19.19 3.46
C ALA A 93 -3.94 -20.30 2.63
N LEU A 94 -3.83 -20.25 1.32
CA LEU A 94 -4.55 -21.14 0.42
C LEU A 94 -3.67 -22.26 -0.15
N GLY A 95 -2.35 -22.05 -0.28
CA GLY A 95 -1.42 -23.05 -0.83
C GLY A 95 -1.22 -24.28 0.05
N ALA A 96 -1.44 -24.16 1.36
CA ALA A 96 -1.33 -25.28 2.29
C ALA A 96 -2.62 -26.14 2.40
N ALA A 97 -3.78 -25.59 2.03
CA ALA A 97 -5.08 -26.24 2.23
C ALA A 97 -5.67 -26.87 0.95
N ALA A 98 -5.23 -26.48 -0.24
CA ALA A 98 -5.80 -26.94 -1.50
C ALA A 98 -4.72 -27.41 -2.47
N ALA A 99 -4.32 -28.67 -2.36
CA ALA A 99 -3.50 -29.32 -3.38
C ALA A 99 -4.40 -29.73 -4.57
N GLY A 100 -4.07 -29.27 -5.79
CA GLY A 100 -4.66 -29.76 -7.00
C GLY A 100 -5.52 -28.76 -7.81
N ARG A 101 -6.49 -29.27 -8.56
CA ARG A 101 -7.31 -28.58 -9.57
C ARG A 101 -8.06 -27.33 -9.07
N TRP A 102 -8.32 -27.23 -7.77
CA TRP A 102 -9.03 -26.12 -7.14
C TRP A 102 -8.14 -24.92 -6.83
N GLN A 103 -6.83 -25.09 -6.77
CA GLN A 103 -5.88 -24.03 -6.45
C GLN A 103 -5.95 -22.88 -7.47
N ASN A 104 -5.93 -23.20 -8.77
CA ASN A 104 -6.01 -22.21 -9.84
C ASN A 104 -7.33 -21.43 -9.82
N ALA A 105 -8.43 -22.12 -9.49
CA ALA A 105 -9.74 -21.47 -9.40
C ALA A 105 -9.81 -20.49 -8.22
N LEU A 106 -9.28 -20.87 -7.06
CA LEU A 106 -9.23 -20.00 -5.88
C LEU A 106 -8.31 -18.79 -6.09
N GLU A 107 -7.15 -18.99 -6.71
CA GLU A 107 -6.24 -17.87 -7.03
C GLU A 107 -6.88 -16.87 -8.00
N THR A 108 -7.53 -17.38 -9.06
CA THR A 108 -8.23 -16.53 -10.03
C THR A 108 -9.39 -15.77 -9.36
N PHE A 109 -10.17 -16.46 -8.51
CA PHE A 109 -11.25 -15.83 -7.76
C PHE A 109 -10.73 -14.74 -6.82
N GLY A 110 -9.65 -15.01 -6.08
CA GLY A 110 -9.03 -14.04 -5.19
C GLY A 110 -8.54 -12.79 -5.93
N ARG A 111 -7.88 -12.96 -7.08
CA ARG A 111 -7.43 -11.85 -7.92
C ARG A 111 -8.61 -11.03 -8.48
N LEU A 112 -9.68 -11.71 -8.89
CA LEU A 112 -10.88 -11.05 -9.40
C LEU A 112 -11.61 -10.27 -8.30
N ALA A 113 -11.74 -10.87 -7.11
CA ALA A 113 -12.32 -10.21 -5.94
C ALA A 113 -11.50 -8.97 -5.54
N THR A 114 -10.17 -9.08 -5.51
CA THR A 114 -9.27 -7.95 -5.23
C THR A 114 -9.42 -6.84 -6.25
N ALA A 115 -9.50 -7.16 -7.55
CA ALA A 115 -9.74 -6.18 -8.60
C ALA A 115 -11.09 -5.48 -8.43
N ALA A 116 -12.15 -6.24 -8.14
CA ALA A 116 -13.49 -5.69 -7.91
C ALA A 116 -13.52 -4.74 -6.70
N ILE A 117 -12.89 -5.13 -5.59
CA ILE A 117 -12.76 -4.28 -4.40
C ILE A 117 -12.02 -2.99 -4.75
N GLY A 118 -10.90 -3.06 -5.47
CA GLY A 118 -10.14 -1.88 -5.91
C GLY A 118 -10.98 -0.92 -6.74
N ILE A 119 -11.76 -1.43 -7.68
CA ILE A 119 -12.66 -0.64 -8.53
C ILE A 119 -13.76 0.03 -7.70
N VAL A 120 -14.41 -0.72 -6.81
CA VAL A 120 -15.45 -0.19 -5.92
C VAL A 120 -14.89 0.94 -5.06
N PHE A 121 -13.72 0.73 -4.44
CA PHE A 121 -13.07 1.77 -3.65
C PHE A 121 -12.75 3.02 -4.48
N ALA A 122 -12.21 2.85 -5.69
CA ALA A 122 -11.89 3.98 -6.56
C ALA A 122 -13.13 4.80 -6.93
N ILE A 123 -14.23 4.14 -7.32
CA ILE A 123 -15.48 4.81 -7.74
C ILE A 123 -16.12 5.54 -6.56
N TRP A 124 -16.30 4.86 -5.42
CA TRP A 124 -16.93 5.46 -4.25
C TRP A 124 -16.11 6.60 -3.66
N ALA A 125 -14.77 6.41 -3.58
CA ALA A 125 -13.88 7.47 -3.12
C ALA A 125 -13.87 8.67 -4.08
N ALA A 126 -13.94 8.46 -5.39
CA ALA A 126 -14.06 9.55 -6.37
C ALA A 126 -15.35 10.33 -6.16
N SER A 127 -16.48 9.65 -5.98
CA SER A 127 -17.77 10.31 -5.68
C SER A 127 -17.69 11.15 -4.41
N LEU A 128 -17.08 10.62 -3.34
CA LEU A 128 -16.89 11.34 -2.08
C LEU A 128 -15.93 12.52 -2.24
N THR A 129 -14.85 12.36 -2.98
CA THR A 129 -13.88 13.43 -3.27
C THR A 129 -14.57 14.61 -3.92
N ILE A 130 -15.41 14.36 -4.95
CA ILE A 130 -16.15 15.40 -5.68
C ILE A 130 -17.21 16.03 -4.78
N ALA A 131 -18.01 15.22 -4.08
CA ALA A 131 -19.11 15.70 -3.25
C ALA A 131 -18.65 16.56 -2.06
N THR A 132 -17.44 16.32 -1.54
CA THR A 132 -16.92 17.03 -0.36
C THR A 132 -15.80 18.02 -0.68
N TRP A 133 -15.58 18.34 -1.95
CA TRP A 133 -14.47 19.21 -2.37
C TRP A 133 -14.59 20.64 -1.82
N GLU A 134 -15.81 21.17 -1.78
CA GLU A 134 -16.11 22.51 -1.27
C GLU A 134 -16.08 22.60 0.26
N LEU A 135 -16.11 21.46 0.96
CA LEU A 135 -16.08 21.43 2.41
C LEU A 135 -14.63 21.55 2.91
N LYS A 136 -14.44 22.29 3.99
CA LYS A 136 -13.13 22.44 4.62
C LYS A 136 -12.92 21.36 5.69
N THR A 137 -11.71 20.85 5.75
CA THR A 137 -11.29 19.93 6.81
C THR A 137 -11.19 20.69 8.15
N PRO A 138 -11.82 20.21 9.22
CA PRO A 138 -11.65 20.82 10.54
C PRO A 138 -10.17 20.83 10.93
N GLY A 139 -9.70 21.99 11.41
CA GLY A 139 -8.31 22.15 11.87
C GLY A 139 -7.27 22.45 10.79
N ALA A 140 -7.57 22.26 9.49
CA ALA A 140 -6.64 22.58 8.42
C ALA A 140 -7.34 23.29 7.24
N PRO A 141 -6.64 24.21 6.53
CA PRO A 141 -7.19 24.90 5.37
C PRO A 141 -7.17 24.03 4.11
N LEU A 142 -7.53 22.74 4.24
CA LEU A 142 -7.54 21.76 3.18
C LEU A 142 -8.98 21.37 2.80
N PRO A 143 -9.29 21.13 1.51
CA PRO A 143 -10.56 20.56 1.12
C PRO A 143 -10.77 19.19 1.76
N LEU A 144 -11.97 18.92 2.28
CA LEU A 144 -12.28 17.61 2.88
C LEU A 144 -12.17 16.49 1.85
N GLY A 145 -12.52 16.77 0.59
CA GLY A 145 -12.37 15.83 -0.54
C GLY A 145 -10.95 15.30 -0.71
N LEU A 146 -9.91 16.09 -0.38
CA LEU A 146 -8.53 15.64 -0.45
C LEU A 146 -8.26 14.42 0.46
N SER A 147 -9.00 14.29 1.56
CA SER A 147 -8.91 13.14 2.46
C SER A 147 -9.34 11.81 1.83
N PHE A 148 -10.08 11.85 0.73
CA PHE A 148 -10.53 10.66 -0.01
C PHE A 148 -9.67 10.37 -1.25
N ALA A 149 -8.86 11.34 -1.72
CA ALA A 149 -7.99 11.16 -2.88
C ALA A 149 -7.04 9.93 -2.79
N PRO A 150 -6.43 9.60 -1.64
CA PRO A 150 -5.61 8.39 -1.52
C PRO A 150 -6.37 7.10 -1.82
N PHE A 151 -7.66 7.02 -1.50
CA PHE A 151 -8.51 5.86 -1.80
C PHE A 151 -8.82 5.75 -3.29
N VAL A 152 -8.95 6.87 -4.00
CA VAL A 152 -9.13 6.90 -5.45
C VAL A 152 -7.88 6.33 -6.12
N VAL A 153 -6.72 6.90 -5.80
CA VAL A 153 -5.44 6.50 -6.41
C VAL A 153 -5.08 5.06 -6.03
N GLY A 154 -5.16 4.73 -4.74
CA GLY A 154 -4.83 3.39 -4.25
C GLY A 154 -5.79 2.34 -4.77
N GLY A 155 -7.09 2.60 -4.82
CA GLY A 155 -8.09 1.69 -5.39
C GLY A 155 -7.85 1.45 -6.87
N ALA A 156 -7.54 2.49 -7.65
CA ALA A 156 -7.18 2.35 -9.05
C ALA A 156 -5.90 1.52 -9.25
N LEU A 157 -4.86 1.75 -8.43
CA LEU A 157 -3.61 0.98 -8.48
C LEU A 157 -3.84 -0.49 -8.10
N ILE A 158 -4.65 -0.77 -7.08
CA ILE A 158 -5.04 -2.14 -6.70
C ILE A 158 -5.71 -2.84 -7.88
N ALA A 159 -6.67 -2.20 -8.54
CA ALA A 159 -7.35 -2.76 -9.70
C ALA A 159 -6.38 -3.03 -10.87
N VAL A 160 -5.48 -2.08 -11.17
CA VAL A 160 -4.49 -2.21 -12.24
C VAL A 160 -3.51 -3.36 -11.95
N PHE A 161 -2.98 -3.45 -10.75
CA PHE A 161 -2.03 -4.50 -10.38
C PHE A 161 -2.70 -5.88 -10.30
N ALA A 162 -3.94 -5.97 -9.81
CA ALA A 162 -4.71 -7.21 -9.83
C ALA A 162 -4.97 -7.68 -11.28
N PHE A 163 -5.26 -6.75 -12.20
CA PHE A 163 -5.48 -7.07 -13.61
C PHE A 163 -4.18 -7.48 -14.34
N GLU A 164 -3.03 -6.86 -14.03
CA GLU A 164 -1.72 -7.32 -14.51
C GLU A 164 -1.49 -8.80 -14.14
N ARG A 165 -1.81 -9.15 -12.90
CA ARG A 165 -1.66 -10.51 -12.38
C ARG A 165 -2.62 -11.52 -13.03
N LEU A 166 -3.85 -11.12 -13.32
CA LEU A 166 -4.79 -11.97 -14.06
C LEU A 166 -4.26 -12.31 -15.46
N ARG A 167 -3.68 -11.32 -16.16
CA ARG A 167 -3.08 -11.53 -17.48
C ARG A 167 -1.82 -12.40 -17.46
N ALA A 168 -1.02 -12.27 -16.41
CA ALA A 168 0.19 -13.08 -16.24
C ALA A 168 -0.12 -14.54 -15.91
N GLY A 169 -1.12 -14.79 -15.06
CA GLY A 169 -1.55 -16.14 -14.67
C GLY A 169 -2.24 -16.95 -15.78
N GLY A 170 -2.76 -16.29 -16.82
CA GLY A 170 -3.41 -16.96 -17.97
C GLY A 170 -2.44 -17.46 -19.06
N ARG A 171 -1.13 -17.32 -18.86
CA ARG A 171 -0.10 -17.72 -19.84
C ARG A 171 0.71 -18.96 -19.44
N GLY A 172 0.32 -19.67 -18.36
CA GLY A 172 0.99 -20.87 -17.87
C GLY A 172 0.24 -22.18 -18.14
#